data_ffa326cd15b3b79a26d3f233bf1cbb87
#
_entry.id   ffa326cd15b3b79a26d3f233bf1cbb87
#
_cell.length_a   1.000
_cell.length_b   1.000
_cell.length_c   1.000
_cell.angle_alpha   90.00
_cell.angle_beta   90.00
_cell.angle_gamma   90.00
#
_symmetry.space_group_name_H-M   'P 1'
#
loop_
_entity.id
_entity.type
_entity.pdbx_description
1 polymer ?
#
loop_
_entity_poly.entity_id
_entity_poly.type
_entity_poly.pdbx_seq_one_letter_code
_entity_poly.pdbx_strand_id
1 'polypeptide(L)'
;MNISMLLDMAVDGFGDRVVIGPRERGITASRLKELAVAGADVIRESGADAVVYLAVNGPAFPVAMFAAARAGVPLVPVNYRLGREQLDALLANHPRALGIADPNQAEVLESAGLNVCSPEQWLQRLSASGVTETSEDEILDAEGAAVVIYTSGTTSAPKGVLLRHENLTSYVFGSVEFANAEEADAALVSVPPYHVAAVANVITNLYAGRRTLVLEQFTPEQWLNTVRDEGVTNALVVPTMLARIVDSDADKSIPTLRGLAYGGAPMPTRVIEQALELWPEVGFVNAYGLTETSSTVAVLGPDEHRAAIESDEPRARARLGSVGQPVPGVIIEIRDDDDAVLGPGVVGRICVAGDQVSAEYAGIGRMVDERGFFDTRDKGFLDGEGFLFVGGRVDDTIIRGAENIAPAEIEDVILRHPAVLDVAVVGVPDEEWGQRIEAVVVLRPGGEVDGETLRSFVRDTLRGSKTPERIVYWDALPRTETGKLVRRHVVERLVEHAAL
;
A
#
# COMPACT_ATOMS: atom_id res chain seq x y z
N MET A 1 13.46 -13.91 13.46
CA MET A 1 12.78 -15.11 12.86
C MET A 1 12.73 -14.92 11.36
N ASN A 2 13.07 -15.96 10.58
CA ASN A 2 12.94 -15.91 9.10
C ASN A 2 11.47 -16.07 8.69
N ILE A 3 11.00 -15.33 7.65
CA ILE A 3 9.59 -15.45 7.18
C ILE A 3 9.24 -16.85 6.67
N SER A 4 10.22 -17.68 6.25
CA SER A 4 9.96 -19.09 5.87
C SER A 4 9.40 -19.91 7.00
N MET A 5 9.67 -19.56 8.27
CA MET A 5 9.08 -20.23 9.41
C MET A 5 7.56 -20.05 9.50
N LEU A 6 7.02 -18.92 8.97
CA LEU A 6 5.57 -18.76 8.85
C LEU A 6 4.96 -19.81 7.92
N LEU A 7 5.70 -20.17 6.84
CA LEU A 7 5.29 -21.24 5.93
C LEU A 7 5.40 -22.63 6.60
N ASP A 8 6.47 -22.85 7.37
CA ASP A 8 6.62 -24.11 8.11
C ASP A 8 5.50 -24.27 9.13
N MET A 9 5.16 -23.22 9.89
CA MET A 9 4.00 -23.22 10.80
C MET A 9 2.67 -23.50 10.06
N ALA A 10 2.47 -22.90 8.86
CA ALA A 10 1.28 -23.15 8.07
C ALA A 10 1.18 -24.62 7.60
N VAL A 11 2.29 -25.24 7.23
CA VAL A 11 2.35 -26.67 6.87
C VAL A 11 1.99 -27.55 8.06
N ASP A 12 2.55 -27.25 9.23
CA ASP A 12 2.27 -28.02 10.46
C ASP A 12 0.82 -27.85 10.92
N GLY A 13 0.23 -26.66 10.74
CA GLY A 13 -1.14 -26.36 11.17
C GLY A 13 -2.22 -26.82 10.19
N PHE A 14 -1.99 -26.69 8.89
CA PHE A 14 -3.00 -26.90 7.84
C PHE A 14 -2.38 -27.20 6.47
N GLY A 15 -1.40 -28.11 6.38
CA GLY A 15 -0.60 -28.42 5.19
C GLY A 15 -1.40 -28.68 3.91
N ASP A 16 -2.53 -29.37 4.00
CA ASP A 16 -3.37 -29.72 2.85
C ASP A 16 -4.32 -28.60 2.40
N ARG A 17 -4.42 -27.49 3.20
CA ARG A 17 -5.28 -26.36 2.86
C ARG A 17 -4.70 -25.59 1.68
N VAL A 18 -5.55 -25.24 0.69
CA VAL A 18 -5.18 -24.33 -0.39
C VAL A 18 -4.96 -22.93 0.19
N VAL A 19 -3.76 -22.40 0.03
CA VAL A 19 -3.37 -21.07 0.53
C VAL A 19 -3.16 -20.03 -0.58
N ILE A 20 -2.93 -20.47 -1.84
CA ILE A 20 -2.75 -19.58 -2.99
C ILE A 20 -3.61 -20.04 -4.17
N GLY A 21 -4.36 -19.14 -4.77
CA GLY A 21 -5.10 -19.37 -6.02
C GLY A 21 -6.50 -19.96 -5.85
N PRO A 22 -7.12 -20.43 -6.95
CA PRO A 22 -8.48 -20.99 -6.96
C PRO A 22 -8.62 -22.22 -6.07
N ARG A 23 -9.79 -22.40 -5.45
CA ARG A 23 -10.04 -23.50 -4.50
C ARG A 23 -9.70 -24.89 -5.05
N GLU A 24 -10.07 -25.18 -6.31
CA GLU A 24 -9.93 -26.51 -6.89
C GLU A 24 -8.53 -26.82 -7.44
N ARG A 25 -7.76 -25.78 -7.77
CA ARG A 25 -6.47 -25.91 -8.48
C ARG A 25 -5.36 -25.06 -7.88
N GLY A 26 -5.58 -24.56 -6.67
CA GLY A 26 -4.62 -23.72 -5.97
C GLY A 26 -3.46 -24.52 -5.38
N ILE A 27 -2.52 -23.79 -4.83
CA ILE A 27 -1.33 -24.32 -4.17
C ILE A 27 -1.64 -24.49 -2.69
N THR A 28 -1.48 -25.72 -2.15
CA THR A 28 -1.61 -26.00 -0.72
C THR A 28 -0.39 -25.47 0.05
N ALA A 29 -0.49 -25.36 1.38
CA ALA A 29 0.65 -24.93 2.21
C ALA A 29 1.85 -25.89 2.04
N SER A 30 1.61 -27.21 2.07
CA SER A 30 2.65 -28.22 1.82
C SER A 30 3.27 -28.05 0.43
N ARG A 31 2.44 -27.86 -0.60
CA ARG A 31 2.96 -27.68 -1.97
C ARG A 31 3.75 -26.37 -2.11
N LEU A 32 3.33 -25.30 -1.45
CA LEU A 32 4.08 -24.02 -1.42
C LEU A 32 5.45 -24.22 -0.79
N LYS A 33 5.56 -24.99 0.29
CA LYS A 33 6.83 -25.33 0.93
C LYS A 33 7.74 -26.14 0.00
N GLU A 34 7.21 -27.17 -0.66
CA GLU A 34 7.97 -27.96 -1.65
C GLU A 34 8.55 -27.09 -2.77
N LEU A 35 7.72 -26.21 -3.34
CA LEU A 35 8.14 -25.27 -4.38
C LEU A 35 9.18 -24.26 -3.87
N ALA A 36 9.01 -23.77 -2.63
CA ALA A 36 9.96 -22.85 -2.02
C ALA A 36 11.33 -23.50 -1.77
N VAL A 37 11.36 -24.77 -1.35
CA VAL A 37 12.60 -25.55 -1.17
C VAL A 37 13.31 -25.75 -2.50
N ALA A 38 12.60 -26.28 -3.52
CA ALA A 38 13.17 -26.46 -4.85
C ALA A 38 13.67 -25.13 -5.45
N GLY A 39 12.93 -24.04 -5.19
CA GLY A 39 13.30 -22.71 -5.62
C GLY A 39 14.57 -22.19 -4.93
N ALA A 40 14.72 -22.46 -3.63
CA ALA A 40 15.93 -22.10 -2.89
C ALA A 40 17.17 -22.81 -3.46
N ASP A 41 17.06 -24.08 -3.82
CA ASP A 41 18.16 -24.82 -4.45
C ASP A 41 18.55 -24.22 -5.81
N VAL A 42 17.55 -23.89 -6.64
CA VAL A 42 17.79 -23.21 -7.93
C VAL A 42 18.51 -21.87 -7.74
N ILE A 43 18.11 -21.07 -6.74
CA ILE A 43 18.72 -19.78 -6.43
C ILE A 43 20.17 -19.97 -5.97
N ARG A 44 20.42 -20.91 -5.05
CA ARG A 44 21.78 -21.22 -4.56
C ARG A 44 22.69 -21.72 -5.68
N GLU A 45 22.22 -22.63 -6.53
CA GLU A 45 22.97 -23.15 -7.67
C GLU A 45 23.32 -22.05 -8.70
N SER A 46 22.46 -21.05 -8.86
CA SER A 46 22.71 -19.91 -9.75
C SER A 46 23.78 -18.96 -9.22
N GLY A 47 24.10 -19.00 -7.93
CA GLY A 47 24.99 -18.05 -7.24
C GLY A 47 24.42 -16.64 -7.15
N ALA A 48 23.10 -16.49 -7.29
CA ALA A 48 22.41 -15.20 -7.20
C ALA A 48 22.42 -14.67 -5.75
N ASP A 49 22.58 -13.35 -5.60
CA ASP A 49 22.52 -12.63 -4.33
C ASP A 49 21.19 -11.90 -4.09
N ALA A 50 20.28 -11.98 -5.04
CA ALA A 50 18.90 -11.49 -4.96
C ALA A 50 18.01 -12.21 -5.98
N VAL A 51 16.69 -12.13 -5.79
CA VAL A 51 15.71 -12.52 -6.82
C VAL A 51 14.95 -11.26 -7.25
N VAL A 52 15.11 -10.84 -8.50
CA VAL A 52 14.37 -9.73 -9.09
C VAL A 52 13.07 -10.26 -9.68
N TYR A 53 11.93 -9.72 -9.22
CA TYR A 53 10.60 -10.07 -9.72
C TYR A 53 10.01 -8.89 -10.51
N LEU A 54 9.97 -9.01 -11.85
CA LEU A 54 9.47 -7.99 -12.77
C LEU A 54 8.27 -8.53 -13.58
N ALA A 55 7.21 -8.87 -12.87
CA ALA A 55 6.00 -9.46 -13.43
C ALA A 55 4.74 -8.98 -12.73
N VAL A 56 3.59 -9.21 -13.34
CA VAL A 56 2.29 -8.99 -12.70
C VAL A 56 2.11 -9.94 -11.51
N ASN A 57 1.11 -9.66 -10.71
CA ASN A 57 0.80 -10.50 -9.55
C ASN A 57 0.31 -11.88 -9.99
N GLY A 58 0.73 -12.92 -9.27
CA GLY A 58 0.37 -14.31 -9.58
C GLY A 58 0.98 -15.30 -8.58
N PRO A 59 0.73 -16.61 -8.74
CA PRO A 59 1.21 -17.63 -7.81
C PRO A 59 2.74 -17.76 -7.76
N ALA A 60 3.47 -17.30 -8.78
CA ALA A 60 4.93 -17.31 -8.80
C ALA A 60 5.53 -16.33 -7.78
N PHE A 61 4.81 -15.23 -7.43
CA PHE A 61 5.29 -14.24 -6.48
C PHE A 61 5.51 -14.80 -5.06
N PRO A 62 4.51 -15.41 -4.39
CA PRO A 62 4.73 -16.02 -3.08
C PRO A 62 5.74 -17.17 -3.11
N VAL A 63 5.77 -17.97 -4.18
CA VAL A 63 6.79 -19.03 -4.33
C VAL A 63 8.19 -18.43 -4.39
N ALA A 64 8.40 -17.37 -5.20
CA ALA A 64 9.70 -16.68 -5.29
C ALA A 64 10.10 -16.06 -3.96
N MET A 65 9.15 -15.47 -3.21
CA MET A 65 9.40 -14.84 -1.92
C MET A 65 9.90 -15.85 -0.87
N PHE A 66 9.23 -16.98 -0.72
CA PHE A 66 9.66 -18.00 0.24
C PHE A 66 10.90 -18.76 -0.22
N ALA A 67 11.10 -18.93 -1.55
CA ALA A 67 12.32 -19.51 -2.08
C ALA A 67 13.54 -18.61 -1.82
N ALA A 68 13.42 -17.30 -2.06
CA ALA A 68 14.46 -16.32 -1.78
C ALA A 68 14.80 -16.30 -0.28
N ALA A 69 13.78 -16.26 0.60
CA ALA A 69 13.96 -16.28 2.03
C ALA A 69 14.69 -17.55 2.53
N ARG A 70 14.39 -18.73 1.94
CA ARG A 70 15.09 -19.99 2.24
C ARG A 70 16.51 -20.01 1.67
N ALA A 71 16.74 -19.38 0.52
CA ALA A 71 18.07 -19.27 -0.06
C ALA A 71 18.99 -18.28 0.69
N GLY A 72 18.43 -17.47 1.62
CA GLY A 72 19.16 -16.43 2.36
C GLY A 72 19.43 -15.18 1.53
N VAL A 73 18.60 -14.89 0.51
CA VAL A 73 18.73 -13.71 -0.36
C VAL A 73 17.41 -12.93 -0.39
N PRO A 74 17.43 -11.59 -0.61
CA PRO A 74 16.21 -10.82 -0.69
C PRO A 74 15.44 -11.06 -1.99
N LEU A 75 14.10 -11.01 -1.89
CA LEU A 75 13.23 -10.77 -3.05
C LEU A 75 13.19 -9.27 -3.35
N VAL A 76 13.32 -8.89 -4.61
CA VAL A 76 13.28 -7.50 -5.11
C VAL A 76 12.13 -7.38 -6.12
N PRO A 77 10.91 -7.14 -5.67
CA PRO A 77 9.80 -6.88 -6.57
C PRO A 77 9.93 -5.48 -7.18
N VAL A 78 9.95 -5.44 -8.51
CA VAL A 78 10.20 -4.21 -9.27
C VAL A 78 8.93 -3.76 -9.96
N ASN A 79 8.69 -2.45 -9.94
CA ASN A 79 7.58 -1.85 -10.66
C ASN A 79 7.78 -1.97 -12.18
N TYR A 80 6.99 -2.85 -12.80
CA TYR A 80 7.05 -3.17 -14.24
C TYR A 80 6.60 -2.04 -15.18
N ARG A 81 6.20 -0.89 -14.63
CA ARG A 81 5.76 0.29 -15.38
C ARG A 81 6.76 1.45 -15.30
N LEU A 82 7.90 1.26 -14.64
CA LEU A 82 8.99 2.21 -14.68
C LEU A 82 9.53 2.36 -16.11
N GLY A 83 9.94 3.58 -16.45
CA GLY A 83 10.65 3.82 -17.70
C GLY A 83 12.00 3.07 -17.75
N ARG A 84 12.49 2.79 -18.95
CA ARG A 84 13.73 2.01 -19.18
C ARG A 84 14.92 2.55 -18.37
N GLU A 85 15.15 3.84 -18.38
CA GLU A 85 16.25 4.47 -17.64
C GLU A 85 16.18 4.22 -16.13
N GLN A 86 14.96 4.28 -15.57
CA GLN A 86 14.74 4.01 -14.15
C GLN A 86 14.96 2.54 -13.81
N LEU A 87 14.52 1.63 -14.69
CA LEU A 87 14.74 0.19 -14.54
C LEU A 87 16.23 -0.13 -14.61
N ASP A 88 16.97 0.39 -15.58
CA ASP A 88 18.39 0.18 -15.72
C ASP A 88 19.18 0.67 -14.49
N ALA A 89 18.82 1.86 -13.95
CA ALA A 89 19.43 2.39 -12.75
C ALA A 89 19.14 1.53 -11.49
N LEU A 90 17.94 0.98 -11.38
CA LEU A 90 17.55 0.09 -10.28
C LEU A 90 18.29 -1.25 -10.40
N LEU A 91 18.30 -1.87 -11.57
CA LEU A 91 18.92 -3.17 -11.84
C LEU A 91 20.43 -3.15 -11.64
N ALA A 92 21.08 -1.99 -11.86
CA ALA A 92 22.51 -1.82 -11.57
C ALA A 92 22.87 -2.10 -10.11
N ASN A 93 21.92 -2.04 -9.17
CA ASN A 93 22.13 -2.41 -7.77
C ASN A 93 22.07 -3.93 -7.53
N HIS A 94 21.62 -4.72 -8.53
CA HIS A 94 21.41 -6.16 -8.41
C HIS A 94 22.06 -6.95 -9.57
N PRO A 95 23.38 -6.77 -9.83
CA PRO A 95 24.04 -7.30 -11.03
C PRO A 95 24.16 -8.83 -11.06
N ARG A 96 23.90 -9.51 -9.95
CA ARG A 96 23.98 -10.97 -9.83
C ARG A 96 22.65 -11.60 -9.42
N ALA A 97 21.53 -10.90 -9.65
CA ALA A 97 20.21 -11.43 -9.30
C ALA A 97 19.76 -12.51 -10.29
N LEU A 98 18.90 -13.42 -9.81
CA LEU A 98 18.05 -14.25 -10.65
C LEU A 98 16.80 -13.44 -11.05
N GLY A 99 16.48 -13.37 -12.34
CA GLY A 99 15.34 -12.64 -12.87
C GLY A 99 14.11 -13.53 -13.06
N ILE A 100 12.96 -13.10 -12.56
CA ILE A 100 11.64 -13.64 -12.91
C ILE A 100 10.84 -12.51 -13.53
N ALA A 101 10.53 -12.60 -14.81
CA ALA A 101 9.88 -11.50 -15.54
C ALA A 101 8.80 -12.00 -16.49
N ASP A 102 7.73 -11.17 -16.65
CA ASP A 102 6.78 -11.39 -17.74
C ASP A 102 7.48 -11.38 -19.09
N PRO A 103 7.02 -12.15 -20.08
CA PRO A 103 7.68 -12.25 -21.39
C PRO A 103 7.95 -10.90 -22.07
N ASN A 104 7.08 -9.92 -21.88
CA ASN A 104 7.23 -8.57 -22.44
C ASN A 104 8.24 -7.69 -21.66
N GLN A 105 8.72 -8.14 -20.51
CA GLN A 105 9.70 -7.47 -19.67
C GLN A 105 11.06 -8.21 -19.62
N ALA A 106 11.13 -9.42 -20.14
CA ALA A 106 12.33 -10.27 -20.04
C ALA A 106 13.57 -9.59 -20.64
N GLU A 107 13.44 -8.94 -21.82
CA GLU A 107 14.54 -8.24 -22.49
C GLU A 107 15.21 -7.17 -21.60
N VAL A 108 14.44 -6.53 -20.70
CA VAL A 108 14.98 -5.53 -19.78
C VAL A 108 15.98 -6.15 -18.82
N LEU A 109 15.64 -7.29 -18.21
CA LEU A 109 16.52 -8.00 -17.28
C LEU A 109 17.69 -8.68 -17.99
N GLU A 110 17.47 -9.26 -19.18
CA GLU A 110 18.51 -9.86 -20.00
C GLU A 110 19.55 -8.82 -20.42
N SER A 111 19.11 -7.62 -20.81
CA SER A 111 20.01 -6.50 -21.17
C SER A 111 20.85 -6.02 -19.98
N ALA A 112 20.36 -6.20 -18.74
CA ALA A 112 21.11 -5.96 -17.51
C ALA A 112 22.08 -7.13 -17.17
N GLY A 113 22.12 -8.19 -17.99
CA GLY A 113 23.02 -9.34 -17.81
C GLY A 113 22.49 -10.40 -16.84
N LEU A 114 21.21 -10.37 -16.48
CA LEU A 114 20.62 -11.33 -15.56
C LEU A 114 20.17 -12.61 -16.28
N ASN A 115 20.21 -13.74 -15.56
CA ASN A 115 19.54 -14.97 -15.98
C ASN A 115 18.04 -14.84 -15.73
N VAL A 116 17.21 -14.97 -16.76
CA VAL A 116 15.78 -14.69 -16.70
C VAL A 116 14.95 -15.93 -17.01
N CYS A 117 13.83 -16.10 -16.29
CA CYS A 117 12.76 -17.02 -16.65
C CYS A 117 11.39 -16.35 -16.49
N SER A 118 10.35 -16.86 -17.19
CA SER A 118 9.00 -16.39 -16.98
C SER A 118 8.41 -16.94 -15.66
N PRO A 119 7.35 -16.33 -15.09
CA PRO A 119 6.64 -16.89 -13.93
C PRO A 119 6.18 -18.33 -14.16
N GLU A 120 5.72 -18.70 -15.36
CA GLU A 120 5.31 -20.04 -15.72
C GLU A 120 6.51 -20.99 -15.79
N GLN A 121 7.62 -20.59 -16.43
CA GLN A 121 8.84 -21.38 -16.49
C GLN A 121 9.42 -21.62 -15.09
N TRP A 122 9.37 -20.61 -14.22
CA TRP A 122 9.74 -20.74 -12.82
C TRP A 122 8.97 -21.86 -12.15
N LEU A 123 7.64 -21.79 -12.15
CA LEU A 123 6.77 -22.80 -11.52
C LEU A 123 6.92 -24.19 -12.16
N GLN A 124 7.06 -24.28 -13.49
CA GLN A 124 7.27 -25.54 -14.20
C GLN A 124 8.59 -26.19 -13.81
N ARG A 125 9.68 -25.41 -13.77
CA ARG A 125 11.01 -25.89 -13.36
C ARG A 125 10.96 -26.47 -11.95
N LEU A 126 10.36 -25.76 -10.99
CA LEU A 126 10.25 -26.21 -9.60
C LEU A 126 9.36 -27.44 -9.44
N SER A 127 8.32 -27.55 -10.28
CA SER A 127 7.43 -28.73 -10.26
C SER A 127 8.08 -29.98 -10.85
N ALA A 128 9.05 -29.83 -11.74
CA ALA A 128 9.80 -30.92 -12.35
C ALA A 128 10.97 -31.41 -11.47
N SER A 129 11.47 -30.54 -10.58
CA SER A 129 12.49 -30.90 -9.60
C SER A 129 11.86 -31.85 -8.57
N GLY A 130 12.48 -32.99 -8.34
CA GLY A 130 12.04 -33.90 -7.27
C GLY A 130 12.11 -33.20 -5.90
N VAL A 131 11.27 -33.62 -4.96
CA VAL A 131 11.32 -33.10 -3.58
C VAL A 131 12.68 -33.51 -3.01
N THR A 132 13.56 -32.53 -2.83
CA THR A 132 14.77 -32.72 -2.03
C THR A 132 14.31 -32.75 -0.58
N GLU A 133 14.59 -33.85 0.16
CA GLU A 133 14.34 -33.86 1.60
C GLU A 133 15.15 -32.70 2.21
N THR A 134 14.40 -31.72 2.78
CA THR A 134 15.02 -30.69 3.60
C THR A 134 15.65 -31.36 4.80
N SER A 135 16.92 -31.12 5.08
CA SER A 135 17.49 -31.47 6.37
C SER A 135 16.69 -30.70 7.42
N GLU A 136 16.16 -31.41 8.43
CA GLU A 136 15.42 -30.81 9.57
C GLU A 136 16.27 -29.75 10.30
N ASP A 137 17.58 -29.70 10.04
CA ASP A 137 18.59 -28.83 10.65
C ASP A 137 18.99 -27.60 9.77
N GLU A 138 18.22 -27.22 8.73
CA GLU A 138 18.56 -26.05 7.93
C GLU A 138 18.43 -24.77 8.77
N ILE A 139 19.59 -24.16 9.15
CA ILE A 139 19.62 -22.87 9.86
C ILE A 139 19.29 -21.77 8.85
N LEU A 140 18.08 -21.25 8.92
CA LEU A 140 17.62 -20.15 8.08
C LEU A 140 18.20 -18.82 8.61
N ASP A 141 18.88 -18.07 7.74
CA ASP A 141 19.34 -16.72 8.08
C ASP A 141 18.12 -15.84 8.42
N ALA A 142 18.17 -15.20 9.59
CA ALA A 142 17.14 -14.30 10.08
C ALA A 142 17.58 -12.82 10.09
N GLU A 143 18.88 -12.56 9.87
CA GLU A 143 19.45 -11.21 9.96
C GLU A 143 19.40 -10.47 8.62
N GLY A 144 19.33 -11.20 7.50
CA GLY A 144 19.29 -10.64 6.15
C GLY A 144 17.99 -9.87 5.86
N ALA A 145 17.99 -9.11 4.77
CA ALA A 145 16.76 -8.55 4.22
C ALA A 145 15.94 -9.66 3.57
N ALA A 146 14.65 -9.74 3.89
CA ALA A 146 13.71 -10.66 3.24
C ALA A 146 13.23 -10.10 1.90
N VAL A 147 12.93 -8.78 1.88
CA VAL A 147 12.41 -8.09 0.69
C VAL A 147 13.05 -6.71 0.60
N VAL A 148 13.35 -6.27 -0.62
CA VAL A 148 13.76 -4.89 -0.92
C VAL A 148 12.72 -4.25 -1.81
N ILE A 149 12.05 -3.21 -1.32
CA ILE A 149 11.04 -2.48 -2.08
C ILE A 149 11.57 -1.10 -2.44
N TYR A 150 11.56 -0.78 -3.73
CA TYR A 150 11.96 0.54 -4.20
C TYR A 150 10.80 1.51 -4.15
N THR A 151 10.99 2.58 -3.38
CA THR A 151 10.02 3.68 -3.25
C THR A 151 10.46 4.87 -4.11
N SER A 152 9.49 5.52 -4.77
CA SER A 152 9.74 6.77 -5.48
C SER A 152 9.95 7.89 -4.47
N GLY A 153 11.20 8.27 -4.23
CA GLY A 153 11.52 9.47 -3.46
C GLY A 153 11.12 10.75 -4.21
N THR A 154 10.84 11.82 -3.48
CA THR A 154 10.48 13.14 -4.04
C THR A 154 11.64 13.82 -4.78
N THR A 155 12.89 13.34 -4.69
CA THR A 155 14.09 14.11 -5.04
C THR A 155 15.07 13.46 -6.01
N SER A 156 14.98 12.18 -6.38
CA SER A 156 15.95 11.52 -7.29
C SER A 156 15.64 10.02 -7.48
N ALA A 157 16.66 9.22 -7.81
CA ALA A 157 16.55 7.78 -8.02
C ALA A 157 15.76 7.05 -6.92
N PRO A 158 14.99 6.01 -7.26
CA PRO A 158 14.25 5.21 -6.28
C PRO A 158 15.16 4.67 -5.18
N LYS A 159 14.69 4.75 -3.92
CA LYS A 159 15.44 4.23 -2.76
C LYS A 159 14.92 2.84 -2.41
N GLY A 160 15.83 1.87 -2.26
CA GLY A 160 15.48 0.52 -1.82
C GLY A 160 15.29 0.48 -0.30
N VAL A 161 14.06 0.24 0.15
CA VAL A 161 13.75 0.00 1.57
C VAL A 161 14.03 -1.47 1.87
N LEU A 162 14.85 -1.73 2.89
CA LEU A 162 15.18 -3.07 3.34
C LEU A 162 14.17 -3.54 4.38
N LEU A 163 13.35 -4.52 4.03
CA LEU A 163 12.44 -5.18 4.97
C LEU A 163 13.11 -6.45 5.48
N ARG A 164 13.55 -6.42 6.75
CA ARG A 164 14.19 -7.58 7.37
C ARG A 164 13.16 -8.64 7.74
N HIS A 165 13.59 -9.86 7.87
CA HIS A 165 12.74 -10.97 8.31
C HIS A 165 12.05 -10.65 9.64
N GLU A 166 12.76 -10.08 10.60
CA GLU A 166 12.22 -9.71 11.92
C GLU A 166 11.11 -8.66 11.84
N ASN A 167 11.28 -7.63 10.97
CA ASN A 167 10.26 -6.59 10.81
C ASN A 167 8.96 -7.17 10.27
N LEU A 168 9.06 -8.03 9.24
CA LEU A 168 7.89 -8.67 8.62
C LEU A 168 7.21 -9.67 9.56
N THR A 169 7.97 -10.46 10.34
CA THR A 169 7.38 -11.40 11.31
C THR A 169 6.75 -10.67 12.48
N SER A 170 7.36 -9.59 12.98
CA SER A 170 6.77 -8.72 14.02
C SER A 170 5.44 -8.12 13.54
N TYR A 171 5.40 -7.62 12.30
CA TYR A 171 4.15 -7.15 11.69
C TYR A 171 3.06 -8.23 11.65
N VAL A 172 3.39 -9.47 11.24
CA VAL A 172 2.43 -10.57 11.18
C VAL A 172 1.85 -10.88 12.56
N PHE A 173 2.72 -11.02 13.57
CA PHE A 173 2.30 -11.37 14.93
C PHE A 173 1.49 -10.25 15.61
N GLY A 174 1.73 -9.00 15.26
CA GLY A 174 0.94 -7.85 15.71
C GLY A 174 -0.40 -7.66 14.98
N SER A 175 -0.58 -8.33 13.83
CA SER A 175 -1.72 -8.07 12.93
C SER A 175 -2.77 -9.18 12.94
N VAL A 176 -2.38 -10.45 13.05
CA VAL A 176 -3.27 -11.61 12.92
C VAL A 176 -2.87 -12.75 13.86
N GLU A 177 -3.85 -13.57 14.25
CA GLU A 177 -3.62 -14.78 15.02
C GLU A 177 -3.38 -15.96 14.09
N PHE A 178 -2.54 -16.90 14.54
CA PHE A 178 -2.23 -18.11 13.78
C PHE A 178 -3.47 -18.99 13.59
N ALA A 179 -3.68 -19.44 12.34
CA ALA A 179 -4.75 -20.38 11.96
C ALA A 179 -6.18 -19.92 12.37
N ASN A 180 -6.42 -18.61 12.53
CA ASN A 180 -7.72 -18.10 12.94
C ASN A 180 -8.75 -18.05 11.80
N ALA A 181 -8.33 -18.25 10.56
CA ALA A 181 -9.24 -18.29 9.41
C ALA A 181 -9.87 -19.68 9.24
N GLU A 182 -11.13 -19.70 8.86
CA GLU A 182 -11.80 -20.94 8.45
C GLU A 182 -11.27 -21.42 7.09
N GLU A 183 -11.42 -22.72 6.79
CA GLU A 183 -10.97 -23.30 5.53
C GLU A 183 -11.64 -22.63 4.30
N ALA A 184 -12.88 -22.18 4.46
CA ALA A 184 -13.63 -21.50 3.42
C ALA A 184 -13.15 -20.07 3.16
N ASP A 185 -12.38 -19.46 4.07
CA ASP A 185 -11.98 -18.06 3.99
C ASP A 185 -11.00 -17.80 2.85
N ALA A 186 -11.27 -16.72 2.14
CA ALA A 186 -10.45 -16.28 1.02
C ALA A 186 -10.23 -14.77 1.07
N ALA A 187 -9.00 -14.35 0.75
CA ALA A 187 -8.62 -12.95 0.59
C ALA A 187 -8.36 -12.61 -0.87
N LEU A 188 -8.84 -11.46 -1.33
CA LEU A 188 -8.56 -10.93 -2.66
C LEU A 188 -7.53 -9.81 -2.57
N VAL A 189 -6.37 -10.02 -3.20
CA VAL A 189 -5.27 -9.05 -3.29
C VAL A 189 -5.32 -8.38 -4.66
N SER A 190 -5.57 -7.08 -4.68
CA SER A 190 -5.70 -6.27 -5.89
C SER A 190 -4.52 -5.30 -6.11
N VAL A 191 -3.55 -5.29 -5.19
CA VAL A 191 -2.38 -4.41 -5.25
C VAL A 191 -1.19 -5.10 -5.92
N PRO A 192 -0.37 -4.37 -6.71
CA PRO A 192 0.77 -4.95 -7.41
C PRO A 192 1.86 -5.52 -6.47
N PRO A 193 2.67 -6.51 -6.91
CA PRO A 193 3.66 -7.20 -6.08
C PRO A 193 4.78 -6.30 -5.56
N TYR A 194 5.07 -5.19 -6.23
CA TYR A 194 6.10 -4.22 -5.84
C TYR A 194 5.67 -3.24 -4.74
N HIS A 195 4.49 -3.41 -4.16
CA HIS A 195 4.03 -2.68 -2.97
C HIS A 195 4.13 -3.54 -1.72
N VAL A 196 4.52 -2.92 -0.60
CA VAL A 196 4.61 -3.61 0.69
C VAL A 196 3.30 -4.29 1.08
N ALA A 197 2.16 -3.73 0.71
CA ALA A 197 0.86 -4.33 0.97
C ALA A 197 0.67 -5.70 0.30
N ALA A 198 1.28 -5.98 -0.85
CA ALA A 198 1.24 -7.31 -1.47
C ALA A 198 2.05 -8.33 -0.66
N VAL A 199 3.25 -7.97 -0.22
CA VAL A 199 4.08 -8.79 0.67
C VAL A 199 3.33 -9.07 1.99
N ALA A 200 2.83 -8.01 2.63
CA ALA A 200 2.09 -8.10 3.88
C ALA A 200 0.87 -9.02 3.76
N ASN A 201 0.08 -8.90 2.68
CA ASN A 201 -1.09 -9.76 2.46
C ASN A 201 -0.72 -11.23 2.27
N VAL A 202 0.35 -11.54 1.54
CA VAL A 202 0.79 -12.93 1.37
C VAL A 202 1.12 -13.56 2.73
N ILE A 203 1.94 -12.90 3.55
CA ILE A 203 2.42 -13.47 4.82
C ILE A 203 1.32 -13.50 5.90
N THR A 204 0.47 -12.47 6.00
CA THR A 204 -0.60 -12.43 7.00
C THR A 204 -1.72 -13.43 6.67
N ASN A 205 -2.13 -13.54 5.40
CA ASN A 205 -3.16 -14.50 5.01
C ASN A 205 -2.64 -15.94 5.11
N LEU A 206 -1.39 -16.21 4.77
CA LEU A 206 -0.77 -17.51 4.98
C LEU A 206 -0.77 -17.89 6.47
N TYR A 207 -0.33 -16.98 7.36
CA TYR A 207 -0.25 -17.21 8.79
C TYR A 207 -1.64 -17.44 9.41
N ALA A 208 -2.64 -16.70 8.95
CA ALA A 208 -4.03 -16.86 9.36
C ALA A 208 -4.69 -18.15 8.80
N GLY A 209 -4.08 -18.80 7.81
CA GLY A 209 -4.66 -19.97 7.11
C GLY A 209 -5.72 -19.60 6.08
N ARG A 210 -5.71 -18.37 5.58
CA ARG A 210 -6.67 -17.86 4.60
C ARG A 210 -6.13 -18.01 3.18
N ARG A 211 -6.96 -18.53 2.27
CA ARG A 211 -6.61 -18.66 0.86
C ARG A 211 -6.46 -17.28 0.21
N THR A 212 -5.35 -17.04 -0.47
CA THR A 212 -5.05 -15.78 -1.16
C THR A 212 -5.32 -15.91 -2.64
N LEU A 213 -6.22 -15.07 -3.14
CA LEU A 213 -6.49 -14.86 -4.55
C LEU A 213 -5.84 -13.56 -5.00
N VAL A 214 -5.40 -13.53 -6.23
CA VAL A 214 -4.76 -12.36 -6.82
C VAL A 214 -5.55 -11.90 -8.03
N LEU A 215 -5.79 -10.61 -8.11
CA LEU A 215 -6.37 -9.97 -9.28
C LEU A 215 -5.24 -9.38 -10.12
N GLU A 216 -5.02 -9.92 -11.33
CA GLU A 216 -3.95 -9.45 -12.23
C GLU A 216 -4.20 -8.02 -12.72
N GLN A 217 -5.45 -7.73 -13.06
CA GLN A 217 -5.91 -6.39 -13.48
C GLN A 217 -7.19 -6.02 -12.76
N PHE A 218 -7.29 -4.77 -12.35
CA PHE A 218 -8.46 -4.27 -11.64
C PHE A 218 -9.46 -3.62 -12.59
N THR A 219 -10.68 -4.19 -12.65
CA THR A 219 -11.91 -3.49 -13.02
C THR A 219 -12.98 -3.72 -11.95
N PRO A 220 -13.95 -2.81 -11.76
CA PRO A 220 -15.04 -3.03 -10.79
C PRO A 220 -15.79 -4.34 -11.02
N GLU A 221 -16.16 -4.65 -12.27
CA GLU A 221 -16.87 -5.87 -12.61
C GLU A 221 -16.07 -7.13 -12.30
N GLN A 222 -14.78 -7.14 -12.68
CA GLN A 222 -13.93 -8.29 -12.45
C GLN A 222 -13.70 -8.52 -10.96
N TRP A 223 -13.51 -7.44 -10.18
CA TRP A 223 -13.36 -7.51 -8.73
C TRP A 223 -14.62 -8.08 -8.07
N LEU A 224 -15.81 -7.54 -8.40
CA LEU A 224 -17.11 -7.99 -7.88
C LEU A 224 -17.41 -9.44 -8.27
N ASN A 225 -17.15 -9.83 -9.52
CA ASN A 225 -17.32 -11.20 -9.98
C ASN A 225 -16.39 -12.15 -9.23
N THR A 226 -15.10 -11.82 -9.06
CA THR A 226 -14.15 -12.66 -8.32
C THR A 226 -14.58 -12.82 -6.87
N VAL A 227 -15.08 -11.76 -6.23
CA VAL A 227 -15.61 -11.85 -4.84
C VAL A 227 -16.74 -12.87 -4.76
N ARG A 228 -17.68 -12.86 -5.69
CA ARG A 228 -18.81 -13.80 -5.72
C ARG A 228 -18.38 -15.22 -6.05
N ASP A 229 -17.67 -15.37 -7.18
CA ASP A 229 -17.39 -16.68 -7.78
C ASP A 229 -16.44 -17.51 -6.91
N GLU A 230 -15.49 -16.84 -6.26
CA GLU A 230 -14.48 -17.48 -5.41
C GLU A 230 -14.85 -17.48 -3.91
N GLY A 231 -15.97 -16.87 -3.55
CA GLY A 231 -16.42 -16.79 -2.16
C GLY A 231 -15.45 -16.00 -1.27
N VAL A 232 -14.97 -14.87 -1.78
CA VAL A 232 -14.01 -14.02 -1.05
C VAL A 232 -14.65 -13.47 0.23
N THR A 233 -13.94 -13.62 1.35
CA THR A 233 -14.38 -13.15 2.67
C THR A 233 -13.67 -11.89 3.12
N ASN A 234 -12.47 -11.64 2.61
CA ASN A 234 -11.65 -10.49 2.94
C ASN A 234 -11.03 -9.87 1.67
N ALA A 235 -10.96 -8.57 1.59
CA ALA A 235 -10.30 -7.91 0.46
C ALA A 235 -9.52 -6.68 0.92
N LEU A 236 -8.51 -6.30 0.11
CA LEU A 236 -7.80 -5.03 0.24
C LEU A 236 -7.93 -4.26 -1.06
N VAL A 237 -8.33 -3.00 -0.96
CA VAL A 237 -8.41 -2.05 -2.08
C VAL A 237 -7.71 -0.74 -1.73
N VAL A 238 -7.35 0.03 -2.74
CA VAL A 238 -6.96 1.43 -2.54
C VAL A 238 -8.19 2.34 -2.70
N PRO A 239 -8.18 3.57 -2.17
CA PRO A 239 -9.33 4.47 -2.20
C PRO A 239 -9.92 4.68 -3.60
N THR A 240 -9.08 4.79 -4.62
CA THR A 240 -9.55 4.94 -6.02
C THR A 240 -10.23 3.67 -6.56
N MET A 241 -9.84 2.49 -6.13
CA MET A 241 -10.53 1.24 -6.47
C MET A 241 -11.90 1.20 -5.80
N LEU A 242 -11.99 1.51 -4.50
CA LEU A 242 -13.27 1.54 -3.79
C LEU A 242 -14.22 2.55 -4.41
N ALA A 243 -13.75 3.76 -4.73
CA ALA A 243 -14.55 4.77 -5.41
C ALA A 243 -15.13 4.26 -6.74
N ARG A 244 -14.30 3.60 -7.56
CA ARG A 244 -14.73 3.03 -8.84
C ARG A 244 -15.75 1.89 -8.67
N ILE A 245 -15.59 1.05 -7.62
CA ILE A 245 -16.56 -0.02 -7.33
C ILE A 245 -17.89 0.58 -6.90
N VAL A 246 -17.87 1.53 -5.96
CA VAL A 246 -19.10 2.19 -5.44
C VAL A 246 -19.84 2.96 -6.52
N ASP A 247 -19.11 3.67 -7.38
CA ASP A 247 -19.68 4.49 -8.45
C ASP A 247 -20.05 3.66 -9.71
N SER A 248 -19.71 2.36 -9.82
CA SER A 248 -20.01 1.53 -11.00
C SER A 248 -21.49 1.16 -11.08
N ASP A 249 -21.97 0.81 -12.28
CA ASP A 249 -23.32 0.26 -12.52
C ASP A 249 -23.36 -1.27 -12.38
N ALA A 250 -22.24 -1.93 -12.01
CA ALA A 250 -22.17 -3.38 -11.86
C ALA A 250 -23.01 -3.86 -10.66
N ASP A 251 -23.40 -5.15 -10.69
CA ASP A 251 -24.04 -5.79 -9.54
C ASP A 251 -23.09 -5.80 -8.32
N LYS A 252 -23.46 -5.05 -7.29
CA LYS A 252 -22.68 -4.83 -6.07
C LYS A 252 -22.96 -5.86 -4.97
N SER A 253 -23.65 -6.95 -5.27
CA SER A 253 -23.87 -8.04 -4.33
C SER A 253 -22.54 -8.75 -4.00
N ILE A 254 -22.18 -8.82 -2.72
CA ILE A 254 -20.95 -9.44 -2.20
C ILE A 254 -21.25 -10.25 -0.94
N PRO A 255 -22.10 -11.28 -1.02
CA PRO A 255 -22.71 -11.93 0.14
C PRO A 255 -21.70 -12.66 1.05
N THR A 256 -20.51 -12.96 0.55
CA THR A 256 -19.46 -13.64 1.32
C THR A 256 -18.45 -12.71 1.96
N LEU A 257 -18.39 -11.45 1.51
CA LEU A 257 -17.40 -10.50 1.99
C LEU A 257 -17.73 -10.05 3.42
N ARG A 258 -16.80 -10.28 4.33
CA ARG A 258 -16.92 -9.92 5.77
C ARG A 258 -16.01 -8.76 6.14
N GLY A 259 -14.86 -8.62 5.47
CA GLY A 259 -13.90 -7.57 5.75
C GLY A 259 -13.37 -6.90 4.49
N LEU A 260 -13.35 -5.57 4.48
CA LEU A 260 -12.78 -4.77 3.39
C LEU A 260 -11.80 -3.75 3.95
N ALA A 261 -10.51 -4.04 3.79
CA ALA A 261 -9.45 -3.10 4.13
C ALA A 261 -9.20 -2.10 2.99
N TYR A 262 -8.86 -0.88 3.37
CA TYR A 262 -8.40 0.13 2.42
C TYR A 262 -7.25 0.95 3.01
N GLY A 263 -6.40 1.51 2.16
CA GLY A 263 -5.24 2.28 2.59
C GLY A 263 -4.35 2.73 1.44
N GLY A 264 -3.17 3.27 1.77
CA GLY A 264 -2.16 3.72 0.81
C GLY A 264 -2.38 5.14 0.26
N ALA A 265 -3.55 5.73 0.46
CA ALA A 265 -3.89 7.13 0.13
C ALA A 265 -5.04 7.61 1.02
N PRO A 266 -5.29 8.94 1.12
CA PRO A 266 -6.47 9.46 1.81
C PRO A 266 -7.77 8.91 1.20
N MET A 267 -8.72 8.50 2.07
CA MET A 267 -10.04 8.04 1.67
C MET A 267 -11.02 9.23 1.67
N PRO A 268 -11.63 9.58 0.52
CA PRO A 268 -12.67 10.61 0.51
C PRO A 268 -13.86 10.20 1.38
N THR A 269 -14.30 11.10 2.25
CA THR A 269 -15.42 10.85 3.19
C THR A 269 -16.67 10.35 2.48
N ARG A 270 -17.02 10.94 1.33
CA ARG A 270 -18.16 10.49 0.50
C ARG A 270 -18.07 9.00 0.12
N VAL A 271 -16.88 8.54 -0.25
CA VAL A 271 -16.69 7.16 -0.74
C VAL A 271 -16.90 6.16 0.39
N ILE A 272 -16.33 6.43 1.56
CA ILE A 272 -16.48 5.51 2.70
C ILE A 272 -17.91 5.54 3.25
N GLU A 273 -18.57 6.70 3.30
CA GLU A 273 -19.99 6.80 3.69
C GLU A 273 -20.88 5.97 2.75
N GLN A 274 -20.72 6.12 1.43
CA GLN A 274 -21.47 5.33 0.45
C GLN A 274 -21.17 3.83 0.54
N ALA A 275 -19.93 3.44 0.81
CA ALA A 275 -19.57 2.03 0.97
C ALA A 275 -20.20 1.41 2.23
N LEU A 276 -20.23 2.15 3.35
CA LEU A 276 -20.88 1.73 4.59
C LEU A 276 -22.40 1.58 4.43
N GLU A 277 -23.04 2.49 3.67
CA GLU A 277 -24.49 2.39 3.36
C GLU A 277 -24.77 1.19 2.43
N LEU A 278 -23.90 0.96 1.43
CA LEU A 278 -24.07 -0.10 0.45
C LEU A 278 -23.88 -1.50 1.04
N TRP A 279 -22.93 -1.63 1.99
CA TRP A 279 -22.56 -2.91 2.60
C TRP A 279 -22.49 -2.81 4.14
N PRO A 280 -23.63 -2.65 4.82
CA PRO A 280 -23.66 -2.41 6.28
C PRO A 280 -23.11 -3.59 7.11
N GLU A 281 -23.12 -4.81 6.55
CA GLU A 281 -22.59 -6.01 7.22
C GLU A 281 -21.08 -6.20 7.02
N VAL A 282 -20.45 -5.44 6.10
CA VAL A 282 -19.02 -5.54 5.86
C VAL A 282 -18.24 -4.74 6.89
N GLY A 283 -17.26 -5.35 7.51
CA GLY A 283 -16.32 -4.67 8.40
C GLY A 283 -15.27 -3.89 7.62
N PHE A 284 -15.35 -2.57 7.62
CA PHE A 284 -14.34 -1.72 6.97
C PHE A 284 -13.14 -1.51 7.88
N VAL A 285 -11.95 -1.48 7.28
CA VAL A 285 -10.68 -1.25 7.98
C VAL A 285 -9.86 -0.23 7.20
N ASN A 286 -9.59 0.93 7.80
CA ASN A 286 -8.61 1.88 7.25
C ASN A 286 -7.23 1.53 7.80
N ALA A 287 -6.27 1.28 6.91
CA ALA A 287 -4.91 0.88 7.25
C ALA A 287 -3.90 1.96 6.82
N TYR A 288 -3.28 2.64 7.78
CA TYR A 288 -2.20 3.59 7.54
C TYR A 288 -0.85 2.99 7.84
N GLY A 289 0.08 3.20 6.92
CA GLY A 289 1.48 2.79 7.06
C GLY A 289 2.28 3.07 5.80
N LEU A 290 3.55 2.76 5.86
CA LEU A 290 4.54 3.01 4.81
C LEU A 290 5.32 1.73 4.51
N THR A 291 6.10 1.76 3.44
CA THR A 291 7.06 0.67 3.16
C THR A 291 8.07 0.54 4.31
N GLU A 292 8.55 1.68 4.81
CA GLU A 292 9.51 1.80 5.90
C GLU A 292 9.00 1.23 7.24
N THR A 293 7.69 1.03 7.37
CA THR A 293 7.07 0.47 8.58
C THR A 293 6.57 -0.96 8.40
N SER A 294 7.03 -1.65 7.36
CA SER A 294 6.62 -3.02 6.98
C SER A 294 5.12 -3.18 6.76
N SER A 295 4.41 -2.15 6.44
CA SER A 295 2.99 -1.96 6.18
C SER A 295 2.29 -1.13 7.27
N THR A 296 1.24 -1.65 7.92
CA THR A 296 0.28 -0.90 8.73
C THR A 296 0.81 -0.58 10.12
N VAL A 297 0.71 0.68 10.55
CA VAL A 297 1.08 1.16 11.90
C VAL A 297 -0.11 1.70 12.69
N ALA A 298 -1.19 2.10 12.01
CA ALA A 298 -2.44 2.50 12.66
C ALA A 298 -3.64 1.96 11.89
N VAL A 299 -4.71 1.66 12.61
CA VAL A 299 -5.94 1.05 12.07
C VAL A 299 -7.17 1.74 12.66
N LEU A 300 -8.09 2.15 11.78
CA LEU A 300 -9.48 2.40 12.16
C LEU A 300 -10.27 1.13 11.84
N GLY A 301 -10.78 0.49 12.87
CA GLY A 301 -11.45 -0.81 12.77
C GLY A 301 -12.92 -0.72 12.37
N PRO A 302 -13.58 -1.89 12.23
CA PRO A 302 -15.00 -1.93 11.84
C PRO A 302 -15.94 -1.27 12.84
N ASP A 303 -15.70 -1.45 14.14
CA ASP A 303 -16.56 -0.91 15.19
C ASP A 303 -16.45 0.62 15.27
N GLU A 304 -15.24 1.15 15.09
CA GLU A 304 -14.98 2.59 15.04
C GLU A 304 -15.62 3.24 13.80
N HIS A 305 -15.63 2.56 12.65
CA HIS A 305 -16.34 3.03 11.46
C HIS A 305 -17.84 3.13 11.73
N ARG A 306 -18.44 2.08 12.31
CA ARG A 306 -19.87 2.08 12.65
C ARG A 306 -20.21 3.15 13.70
N ALA A 307 -19.44 3.21 14.77
CA ALA A 307 -19.63 4.21 15.80
C ALA A 307 -19.53 5.65 15.26
N ALA A 308 -18.60 5.89 14.32
CA ALA A 308 -18.44 7.21 13.72
C ALA A 308 -19.58 7.58 12.78
N ILE A 309 -20.03 6.66 11.90
CA ILE A 309 -21.13 6.97 10.95
C ILE A 309 -22.47 7.14 11.63
N GLU A 310 -22.73 6.42 12.72
CA GLU A 310 -23.97 6.48 13.49
C GLU A 310 -24.03 7.66 14.48
N SER A 311 -22.90 8.33 14.74
CA SER A 311 -22.82 9.39 15.73
C SER A 311 -23.35 10.72 15.21
N ASP A 312 -24.19 11.38 16.02
CA ASP A 312 -24.59 12.78 15.82
C ASP A 312 -23.56 13.78 16.38
N GLU A 313 -22.58 13.29 17.15
CA GLU A 313 -21.54 14.15 17.71
C GLU A 313 -20.46 14.44 16.65
N PRO A 314 -20.20 15.74 16.32
CA PRO A 314 -19.28 16.09 15.24
C PRO A 314 -17.86 15.52 15.40
N ARG A 315 -17.35 15.43 16.64
CA ARG A 315 -16.00 14.89 16.92
C ARG A 315 -15.92 13.39 16.67
N ALA A 316 -16.93 12.63 17.10
CA ALA A 316 -16.99 11.19 16.86
C ALA A 316 -17.15 10.89 15.36
N ARG A 317 -18.03 11.63 14.67
CA ARG A 317 -18.22 11.50 13.22
C ARG A 317 -16.96 11.86 12.43
N ALA A 318 -16.18 12.84 12.87
CA ALA A 318 -14.92 13.22 12.23
C ALA A 318 -13.89 12.07 12.19
N ARG A 319 -14.01 11.06 13.07
CA ARG A 319 -13.11 9.89 13.10
C ARG A 319 -13.19 9.01 11.85
N LEU A 320 -14.24 9.13 11.03
CA LEU A 320 -14.25 8.52 9.69
C LEU A 320 -13.09 9.02 8.80
N GLY A 321 -12.60 10.24 9.05
CA GLY A 321 -11.42 10.80 8.39
C GLY A 321 -10.09 10.48 9.08
N SER A 322 -10.09 9.74 10.19
CA SER A 322 -8.87 9.30 10.86
C SER A 322 -8.34 8.00 10.26
N VAL A 323 -7.10 7.69 10.59
CA VAL A 323 -6.51 6.37 10.30
C VAL A 323 -6.52 5.45 11.52
N GLY A 324 -7.29 5.83 12.54
CA GLY A 324 -7.50 5.04 13.75
C GLY A 324 -6.38 5.16 14.78
N GLN A 325 -6.15 4.09 15.51
CA GLN A 325 -5.21 4.02 16.63
C GLN A 325 -3.99 3.16 16.27
N PRO A 326 -2.83 3.33 16.96
CA PRO A 326 -1.66 2.49 16.76
C PRO A 326 -1.96 1.01 16.93
N VAL A 327 -1.41 0.17 16.03
CA VAL A 327 -1.51 -1.28 16.18
C VAL A 327 -0.64 -1.78 17.35
N PRO A 328 -0.89 -2.99 17.90
CA PRO A 328 -0.08 -3.55 18.98
C PRO A 328 1.42 -3.55 18.66
N GLY A 329 2.24 -3.10 19.61
CA GLY A 329 3.70 -3.02 19.46
C GLY A 329 4.21 -1.78 18.72
N VAL A 330 3.34 -0.89 18.26
CA VAL A 330 3.70 0.39 17.63
C VAL A 330 3.42 1.56 18.56
N ILE A 331 4.35 2.49 18.63
CA ILE A 331 4.21 3.76 19.32
C ILE A 331 4.21 4.88 18.31
N ILE A 332 3.25 5.79 18.41
CA ILE A 332 3.15 6.98 17.57
C ILE A 332 3.28 8.22 18.45
N GLU A 333 4.20 9.11 18.09
CA GLU A 333 4.37 10.44 18.68
C GLU A 333 4.14 11.51 17.61
N ILE A 334 3.49 12.60 18.00
CA ILE A 334 3.43 13.82 17.20
C ILE A 334 4.47 14.77 17.75
N ARG A 335 5.38 15.26 16.89
CA ARG A 335 6.49 16.11 17.30
C ARG A 335 6.52 17.42 16.50
N ASP A 336 7.03 18.46 17.15
CA ASP A 336 7.36 19.72 16.47
C ASP A 336 8.71 19.63 15.73
N ASP A 337 9.16 20.76 15.17
CA ASP A 337 10.42 20.83 14.43
C ASP A 337 11.67 20.75 15.35
N ASP A 338 11.50 20.94 16.65
CA ASP A 338 12.54 20.80 17.68
C ASP A 338 12.51 19.43 18.40
N ASP A 339 11.78 18.45 17.83
CA ASP A 339 11.58 17.08 18.36
C ASP A 339 10.83 17.00 19.71
N ALA A 340 10.19 18.06 20.17
CA ALA A 340 9.34 18.02 21.35
C ALA A 340 8.00 17.34 21.03
N VAL A 341 7.56 16.44 21.93
CA VAL A 341 6.28 15.74 21.79
C VAL A 341 5.12 16.70 22.05
N LEU A 342 4.20 16.76 21.10
CA LEU A 342 3.03 17.62 21.12
C LEU A 342 1.82 16.93 21.78
N GLY A 343 0.97 17.72 22.44
CA GLY A 343 -0.26 17.22 23.04
C GLY A 343 -1.38 17.00 22.04
N PRO A 344 -2.50 16.38 22.48
CA PRO A 344 -3.64 16.08 21.62
C PRO A 344 -4.19 17.31 20.89
N GLY A 345 -4.58 17.12 19.62
CA GLY A 345 -5.14 18.14 18.75
C GLY A 345 -4.12 19.11 18.14
N VAL A 346 -2.83 18.99 18.50
CA VAL A 346 -1.77 19.84 17.94
C VAL A 346 -1.12 19.13 16.75
N VAL A 347 -1.08 19.80 15.61
CA VAL A 347 -0.49 19.25 14.37
C VAL A 347 1.03 19.31 14.42
N GLY A 348 1.68 18.21 14.09
CA GLY A 348 3.12 18.09 13.98
C GLY A 348 3.55 16.95 13.06
N ARG A 349 4.82 16.59 13.09
CA ARG A 349 5.38 15.44 12.35
C ARG A 349 4.97 14.14 13.03
N ILE A 350 4.57 13.16 12.25
CA ILE A 350 4.22 11.82 12.74
C ILE A 350 5.50 11.00 12.82
N CYS A 351 5.90 10.62 14.04
CA CYS A 351 7.06 9.77 14.32
C CYS A 351 6.58 8.42 14.88
N VAL A 352 7.13 7.33 14.37
CA VAL A 352 6.69 5.97 14.69
C VAL A 352 7.86 5.10 15.16
N ALA A 353 7.63 4.24 16.16
CA ALA A 353 8.59 3.26 16.64
C ALA A 353 7.90 1.91 16.87
N GLY A 354 8.65 0.84 16.79
CA GLY A 354 8.22 -0.54 17.00
C GLY A 354 9.09 -1.54 16.22
N ASP A 355 9.01 -2.81 16.57
CA ASP A 355 9.87 -3.85 15.98
C ASP A 355 9.59 -4.06 14.47
N GLN A 356 8.38 -3.76 14.01
CA GLN A 356 8.03 -3.80 12.59
C GLN A 356 8.59 -2.60 11.79
N VAL A 357 9.06 -1.53 12.44
CA VAL A 357 9.60 -0.34 11.79
C VAL A 357 11.02 -0.62 11.31
N SER A 358 11.16 -0.92 10.03
CA SER A 358 12.45 -1.11 9.37
C SER A 358 13.20 0.22 9.29
N ALA A 359 12.61 1.21 8.64
CA ALA A 359 13.20 2.52 8.38
C ALA A 359 14.64 2.45 7.83
N GLU A 360 14.99 1.36 7.13
CA GLU A 360 16.33 1.09 6.64
C GLU A 360 16.37 1.16 5.11
N TYR A 361 17.36 1.87 4.58
CA TYR A 361 17.53 2.04 3.14
C TYR A 361 18.85 1.45 2.67
N ALA A 362 18.83 0.77 1.53
CA ALA A 362 20.03 0.21 0.90
C ALA A 362 21.09 1.29 0.66
N GLY A 363 22.31 1.04 1.14
CA GLY A 363 23.45 1.94 1.01
C GLY A 363 23.41 3.19 1.88
N ILE A 364 22.33 3.41 2.67
CA ILE A 364 22.19 4.57 3.58
C ILE A 364 22.17 4.11 5.03
N GLY A 365 21.47 3.02 5.34
CA GLY A 365 21.30 2.50 6.69
C GLY A 365 19.95 2.89 7.31
N ARG A 366 19.84 2.68 8.62
CA ARG A 366 18.61 2.89 9.39
C ARG A 366 18.43 4.38 9.73
N MET A 367 17.27 4.92 9.42
CA MET A 367 16.91 6.33 9.59
C MET A 367 15.95 6.52 10.76
N VAL A 368 16.41 6.17 11.95
CA VAL A 368 15.69 6.39 13.22
C VAL A 368 16.50 7.30 14.13
N ASP A 369 15.82 7.99 15.03
CA ASP A 369 16.47 8.79 16.07
C ASP A 369 17.09 7.90 17.19
N GLU A 370 17.70 8.53 18.19
CA GLU A 370 18.32 7.85 19.35
C GLU A 370 17.31 7.05 20.19
N ARG A 371 16.01 7.39 20.11
CA ARG A 371 14.91 6.69 20.79
C ARG A 371 14.27 5.59 19.94
N GLY A 372 14.75 5.39 18.69
CA GLY A 372 14.26 4.40 17.77
C GLY A 372 13.03 4.85 16.94
N PHE A 373 12.68 6.15 16.94
CA PHE A 373 11.58 6.67 16.14
C PHE A 373 12.01 7.03 14.73
N PHE A 374 11.19 6.61 13.78
CA PHE A 374 11.26 6.99 12.37
C PHE A 374 10.32 8.17 12.10
N ASP A 375 10.83 9.24 11.50
CA ASP A 375 10.03 10.34 10.97
C ASP A 375 9.38 9.92 9.65
N THR A 376 8.08 9.75 9.64
CA THR A 376 7.32 9.34 8.45
C THR A 376 7.29 10.39 7.35
N ARG A 377 7.64 11.63 7.68
CA ARG A 377 7.45 12.84 6.85
C ARG A 377 5.99 13.15 6.52
N ASP A 378 5.07 12.52 7.21
CA ASP A 378 3.66 12.91 7.23
C ASP A 378 3.42 13.83 8.42
N LYS A 379 2.50 14.79 8.25
CA LYS A 379 1.98 15.66 9.32
C LYS A 379 0.61 15.22 9.75
N GLY A 380 0.32 15.36 11.04
CA GLY A 380 -0.96 14.99 11.58
C GLY A 380 -1.08 15.31 13.07
N PHE A 381 -2.11 14.82 13.70
CA PHE A 381 -2.34 14.97 15.14
C PHE A 381 -3.03 13.73 15.71
N LEU A 382 -2.86 13.50 16.99
CA LEU A 382 -3.68 12.56 17.77
C LEU A 382 -4.82 13.34 18.44
N ASP A 383 -6.04 12.80 18.41
CA ASP A 383 -7.13 13.37 19.23
C ASP A 383 -6.99 12.98 20.70
N GLY A 384 -7.92 13.45 21.55
CA GLY A 384 -7.90 13.18 23.00
C GLY A 384 -8.10 11.71 23.39
N GLU A 385 -8.51 10.85 22.44
CA GLU A 385 -8.70 9.41 22.61
C GLU A 385 -7.65 8.58 21.84
N GLY A 386 -6.65 9.24 21.24
CA GLY A 386 -5.53 8.59 20.56
C GLY A 386 -5.78 8.19 19.11
N PHE A 387 -6.83 8.71 18.46
CA PHE A 387 -7.04 8.53 17.03
C PHE A 387 -6.12 9.44 16.24
N LEU A 388 -5.40 8.86 15.28
CA LEU A 388 -4.46 9.57 14.40
C LEU A 388 -5.20 10.15 13.19
N PHE A 389 -5.02 11.44 12.98
CA PHE A 389 -5.46 12.15 11.78
C PHE A 389 -4.24 12.54 10.96
N VAL A 390 -4.17 12.08 9.70
CA VAL A 390 -3.09 12.37 8.77
C VAL A 390 -3.51 13.52 7.87
N GLY A 391 -2.82 14.65 7.98
CA GLY A 391 -3.12 15.87 7.20
C GLY A 391 -2.41 15.93 5.84
N GLY A 392 -1.44 15.05 5.60
CA GLY A 392 -0.65 14.98 4.37
C GLY A 392 0.84 14.99 4.62
N ARG A 393 1.63 15.02 3.54
CA ARG A 393 3.09 15.02 3.62
C ARG A 393 3.64 16.41 3.91
N VAL A 394 4.76 16.47 4.60
CA VAL A 394 5.50 17.72 4.82
C VAL A 394 5.81 18.40 3.48
N ASP A 395 6.23 17.62 2.49
CA ASP A 395 6.60 18.12 1.16
C ASP A 395 5.39 18.61 0.32
N ASP A 396 4.16 18.16 0.64
CA ASP A 396 2.92 18.57 -0.05
C ASP A 396 2.21 19.75 0.66
N THR A 397 2.65 20.12 1.86
CA THR A 397 2.06 21.23 2.61
C THR A 397 2.22 22.55 1.86
N ILE A 398 1.12 23.25 1.62
CA ILE A 398 1.11 24.56 0.98
C ILE A 398 1.50 25.59 2.03
N ILE A 399 2.58 26.32 1.78
CA ILE A 399 3.06 27.41 2.66
C ILE A 399 2.58 28.73 2.08
N ARG A 400 1.44 29.21 2.56
CA ARG A 400 0.85 30.47 2.12
C ARG A 400 1.08 31.56 3.17
N GLY A 401 2.07 32.41 2.92
CA GLY A 401 2.51 33.37 3.94
C GLY A 401 3.05 32.65 5.17
N ALA A 402 2.44 32.88 6.33
CA ALA A 402 2.80 32.19 7.59
C ALA A 402 1.89 31.00 7.92
N GLU A 403 0.98 30.61 7.02
CA GLU A 403 0.01 29.52 7.25
C GLU A 403 0.42 28.26 6.52
N ASN A 404 0.49 27.13 7.23
CA ASN A 404 0.67 25.80 6.67
C ASN A 404 -0.72 25.22 6.37
N ILE A 405 -1.00 24.95 5.10
CA ILE A 405 -2.31 24.49 4.62
C ILE A 405 -2.16 23.06 4.08
N ALA A 406 -2.97 22.16 4.63
CA ALA A 406 -3.05 20.78 4.17
C ALA A 406 -3.95 20.69 2.93
N PRO A 407 -3.43 20.27 1.75
CA PRO A 407 -4.24 20.12 0.53
C PRO A 407 -5.46 19.21 0.71
N ALA A 408 -5.30 18.12 1.44
CA ALA A 408 -6.34 17.09 1.63
C ALA A 408 -7.64 17.65 2.27
N GLU A 409 -7.52 18.65 3.15
CA GLU A 409 -8.68 19.28 3.77
C GLU A 409 -9.56 20.03 2.75
N ILE A 410 -8.92 20.70 1.80
CA ILE A 410 -9.61 21.43 0.73
C ILE A 410 -10.15 20.42 -0.31
N GLU A 411 -9.38 19.39 -0.63
CA GLU A 411 -9.77 18.31 -1.55
C GLU A 411 -11.03 17.60 -1.04
N ASP A 412 -11.08 17.25 0.24
CA ASP A 412 -12.25 16.57 0.84
C ASP A 412 -13.52 17.43 0.70
N VAL A 413 -13.43 18.75 0.93
CA VAL A 413 -14.56 19.64 0.73
C VAL A 413 -15.01 19.68 -0.73
N ILE A 414 -14.09 19.87 -1.67
CA ILE A 414 -14.42 19.95 -3.10
C ILE A 414 -15.04 18.65 -3.61
N LEU A 415 -14.56 17.49 -3.14
CA LEU A 415 -15.09 16.17 -3.50
C LEU A 415 -16.53 15.91 -3.03
N ARG A 416 -17.04 16.67 -2.06
CA ARG A 416 -18.45 16.59 -1.64
C ARG A 416 -19.41 17.21 -2.66
N HIS A 417 -18.90 18.05 -3.57
CA HIS A 417 -19.74 18.64 -4.62
C HIS A 417 -20.16 17.58 -5.66
N PRO A 418 -21.47 17.42 -5.98
CA PRO A 418 -21.98 16.31 -6.78
C PRO A 418 -21.43 16.24 -8.20
N ALA A 419 -21.02 17.36 -8.79
CA ALA A 419 -20.43 17.41 -10.14
C ALA A 419 -18.95 17.00 -10.18
N VAL A 420 -18.26 16.86 -9.02
CA VAL A 420 -16.83 16.58 -8.97
C VAL A 420 -16.58 15.09 -8.88
N LEU A 421 -15.71 14.59 -9.76
CA LEU A 421 -15.20 13.21 -9.76
C LEU A 421 -13.90 13.09 -8.97
N ASP A 422 -12.96 14.00 -9.22
CA ASP A 422 -11.62 13.96 -8.63
C ASP A 422 -11.05 15.39 -8.49
N VAL A 423 -10.10 15.58 -7.56
CA VAL A 423 -9.49 16.89 -7.33
C VAL A 423 -8.06 16.74 -6.84
N ALA A 424 -7.20 17.69 -7.23
CA ALA A 424 -5.87 17.89 -6.67
C ALA A 424 -5.71 19.36 -6.26
N VAL A 425 -5.34 19.59 -5.02
CA VAL A 425 -5.02 20.93 -4.50
C VAL A 425 -3.51 21.03 -4.32
N VAL A 426 -2.92 22.10 -4.85
CA VAL A 426 -1.46 22.32 -4.82
C VAL A 426 -1.12 23.78 -4.53
N GLY A 427 0.06 23.97 -3.93
CA GLY A 427 0.70 25.29 -3.85
C GLY A 427 1.48 25.58 -5.13
N VAL A 428 1.13 26.66 -5.80
CA VAL A 428 1.86 27.17 -6.96
C VAL A 428 2.67 28.39 -6.52
N PRO A 429 3.92 28.59 -6.98
CA PRO A 429 4.71 29.75 -6.61
C PRO A 429 3.96 31.07 -6.81
N ASP A 430 4.05 31.97 -5.85
CA ASP A 430 3.38 33.28 -5.82
C ASP A 430 4.29 34.34 -5.19
N GLU A 431 4.37 35.53 -5.80
CA GLU A 431 5.28 36.60 -5.35
C GLU A 431 4.83 37.24 -4.02
N GLU A 432 3.53 37.32 -3.76
CA GLU A 432 2.98 37.96 -2.56
C GLU A 432 2.92 36.98 -1.35
N TRP A 433 2.50 35.75 -1.59
CA TRP A 433 2.21 34.78 -0.53
C TRP A 433 3.25 33.66 -0.42
N GLY A 434 4.27 33.64 -1.28
CA GLY A 434 5.20 32.51 -1.44
C GLY A 434 4.59 31.36 -2.24
N GLN A 435 3.38 30.94 -1.83
CA GLN A 435 2.54 30.01 -2.60
C GLN A 435 1.08 30.47 -2.58
N ARG A 436 0.40 30.35 -3.72
CA ARG A 436 -1.06 30.44 -3.82
C ARG A 436 -1.67 29.05 -3.99
N ILE A 437 -2.92 28.90 -3.56
CA ILE A 437 -3.65 27.65 -3.65
C ILE A 437 -4.32 27.56 -5.02
N GLU A 438 -4.01 26.51 -5.77
CA GLU A 438 -4.76 26.15 -6.98
C GLU A 438 -5.38 24.76 -6.83
N ALA A 439 -6.60 24.60 -7.35
CA ALA A 439 -7.26 23.31 -7.41
C ALA A 439 -7.47 22.88 -8.87
N VAL A 440 -7.06 21.66 -9.18
CA VAL A 440 -7.34 21.01 -10.47
C VAL A 440 -8.47 20.01 -10.25
N VAL A 441 -9.58 20.21 -10.95
CA VAL A 441 -10.83 19.45 -10.77
C VAL A 441 -11.10 18.62 -12.00
N VAL A 442 -11.48 17.37 -11.79
CA VAL A 442 -12.05 16.48 -12.82
C VAL A 442 -13.55 16.37 -12.57
N LEU A 443 -14.36 16.69 -13.57
CA LEU A 443 -15.81 16.62 -13.45
C LEU A 443 -16.32 15.21 -13.77
N ARG A 444 -17.45 14.86 -13.17
CA ARG A 444 -18.19 13.65 -13.55
C ARG A 444 -18.71 13.78 -14.99
N PRO A 445 -18.90 12.68 -15.71
CA PRO A 445 -19.57 12.70 -17.02
C PRO A 445 -20.92 13.43 -16.95
N GLY A 446 -21.07 14.49 -17.76
CA GLY A 446 -22.26 15.34 -17.75
C GLY A 446 -22.40 16.30 -16.57
N GLY A 447 -21.44 16.32 -15.65
CA GLY A 447 -21.40 17.30 -14.55
C GLY A 447 -20.95 18.67 -15.05
N GLU A 448 -21.60 19.72 -14.55
CA GLU A 448 -21.24 21.11 -14.85
C GLU A 448 -21.18 21.89 -13.53
N VAL A 449 -20.11 22.60 -13.29
CA VAL A 449 -19.95 23.57 -12.21
C VAL A 449 -18.84 24.54 -12.60
N ASP A 450 -19.02 25.84 -12.35
CA ASP A 450 -17.99 26.84 -12.57
C ASP A 450 -17.05 26.99 -11.37
N GLY A 451 -15.89 27.59 -11.61
CA GLY A 451 -14.85 27.74 -10.60
C GLY A 451 -15.27 28.62 -9.41
N GLU A 452 -16.11 29.65 -9.62
CA GLU A 452 -16.54 30.53 -8.55
C GLU A 452 -17.56 29.84 -7.61
N THR A 453 -18.42 29.01 -8.17
CA THR A 453 -19.32 28.13 -7.38
C THR A 453 -18.54 27.21 -6.48
N LEU A 454 -17.52 26.51 -7.00
CA LEU A 454 -16.66 25.66 -6.17
C LEU A 454 -15.86 26.44 -5.12
N ARG A 455 -15.35 27.60 -5.46
CA ARG A 455 -14.65 28.49 -4.52
C ARG A 455 -15.57 28.94 -3.39
N SER A 456 -16.81 29.31 -3.71
CA SER A 456 -17.82 29.66 -2.71
C SER A 456 -18.15 28.46 -1.83
N PHE A 457 -18.30 27.26 -2.42
CA PHE A 457 -18.55 26.01 -1.70
C PHE A 457 -17.44 25.71 -0.67
N VAL A 458 -16.16 25.92 -1.06
CA VAL A 458 -15.02 25.80 -0.13
C VAL A 458 -15.07 26.88 0.96
N ARG A 459 -15.33 28.14 0.59
CA ARG A 459 -15.36 29.29 1.51
C ARG A 459 -16.45 29.15 2.58
N ASP A 460 -17.58 28.59 2.22
CA ASP A 460 -18.71 28.36 3.14
C ASP A 460 -18.43 27.26 4.17
N THR A 461 -17.50 26.36 3.85
CA THR A 461 -17.13 25.21 4.71
C THR A 461 -15.84 25.49 5.50
N LEU A 462 -14.84 26.12 4.85
CA LEU A 462 -13.51 26.39 5.41
C LEU A 462 -13.28 27.91 5.54
N ARG A 463 -12.17 28.26 6.22
CA ARG A 463 -11.76 29.69 6.30
C ARG A 463 -11.35 30.24 4.93
N GLY A 464 -11.52 31.54 4.72
CA GLY A 464 -11.19 32.21 3.47
C GLY A 464 -9.74 32.01 3.01
N SER A 465 -8.79 31.89 3.96
CA SER A 465 -7.37 31.62 3.64
C SER A 465 -7.15 30.25 2.99
N LYS A 466 -8.08 29.31 3.11
CA LYS A 466 -8.05 27.97 2.51
C LYS A 466 -8.83 27.87 1.19
N THR A 467 -9.40 28.98 0.71
CA THR A 467 -10.13 29.00 -0.56
C THR A 467 -9.12 29.06 -1.72
N PRO A 468 -9.18 28.14 -2.69
CA PRO A 468 -8.31 28.19 -3.87
C PRO A 468 -8.48 29.52 -4.62
N GLU A 469 -7.39 30.15 -5.02
CA GLU A 469 -7.41 31.34 -5.85
C GLU A 469 -7.87 31.04 -7.28
N ARG A 470 -7.57 29.81 -7.75
CA ARG A 470 -7.92 29.35 -9.10
C ARG A 470 -8.41 27.93 -9.09
N ILE A 471 -9.47 27.65 -9.86
CA ILE A 471 -9.94 26.31 -10.21
C ILE A 471 -9.64 26.08 -11.69
N VAL A 472 -8.98 24.94 -11.98
CA VAL A 472 -8.65 24.50 -13.35
C VAL A 472 -9.30 23.15 -13.59
N TYR A 473 -9.81 22.90 -14.79
CA TYR A 473 -10.48 21.64 -15.14
C TYR A 473 -9.59 20.81 -16.06
N TRP A 474 -9.39 19.56 -15.70
CA TRP A 474 -8.68 18.56 -16.51
C TRP A 474 -9.54 17.33 -16.73
N ASP A 475 -9.23 16.55 -17.77
CA ASP A 475 -9.91 15.28 -18.05
C ASP A 475 -9.47 14.18 -17.05
N ALA A 476 -8.24 14.24 -16.55
CA ALA A 476 -7.70 13.29 -15.56
C ALA A 476 -6.54 13.90 -14.77
N LEU A 477 -6.36 13.44 -13.52
CA LEU A 477 -5.22 13.78 -12.68
C LEU A 477 -4.06 12.79 -12.86
N PRO A 478 -2.79 13.26 -12.75
CA PRO A 478 -1.63 12.37 -12.76
C PRO A 478 -1.61 11.56 -11.47
N ARG A 479 -1.82 10.27 -11.58
CA ARG A 479 -1.78 9.33 -10.45
C ARG A 479 -0.81 8.19 -10.71
N THR A 480 -0.22 7.67 -9.64
CA THR A 480 0.43 6.37 -9.68
C THR A 480 -0.63 5.29 -9.87
N GLU A 481 -0.23 4.09 -10.14
CA GLU A 481 -1.15 2.96 -10.36
C GLU A 481 -1.89 2.51 -9.11
N THR A 482 -1.31 2.74 -7.96
CA THR A 482 -1.99 2.61 -6.67
C THR A 482 -2.94 3.77 -6.39
N GLY A 483 -3.17 4.61 -7.40
CA GLY A 483 -4.08 5.74 -7.28
C GLY A 483 -3.51 6.93 -6.50
N LYS A 484 -2.24 6.90 -6.07
CA LYS A 484 -1.61 8.01 -5.36
C LYS A 484 -1.39 9.18 -6.32
N LEU A 485 -1.87 10.35 -5.92
CA LEU A 485 -1.71 11.60 -6.69
C LEU A 485 -0.23 12.01 -6.78
N VAL A 486 0.22 12.36 -7.99
CA VAL A 486 1.58 12.86 -8.25
C VAL A 486 1.55 14.39 -8.34
N ARG A 487 1.50 15.05 -7.18
CA ARG A 487 1.32 16.51 -7.07
C ARG A 487 2.38 17.31 -7.84
N ARG A 488 3.63 16.82 -7.87
CA ARG A 488 4.68 17.47 -8.63
C ARG A 488 4.31 17.67 -10.10
N HIS A 489 3.76 16.65 -10.75
CA HIS A 489 3.32 16.76 -12.14
C HIS A 489 2.13 17.72 -12.32
N VAL A 490 1.28 17.84 -11.27
CA VAL A 490 0.21 18.86 -11.28
C VAL A 490 0.80 20.26 -11.28
N VAL A 491 1.74 20.53 -10.38
CA VAL A 491 2.41 21.84 -10.28
C VAL A 491 3.16 22.19 -11.56
N GLU A 492 3.99 21.26 -12.07
CA GLU A 492 4.76 21.44 -13.30
C GLU A 492 3.84 21.88 -14.46
N ARG A 493 2.75 21.16 -14.67
CA ARG A 493 1.80 21.45 -15.76
C ARG A 493 1.03 22.76 -15.55
N LEU A 494 0.71 23.14 -14.31
CA LEU A 494 0.05 24.41 -14.01
C LEU A 494 0.99 25.60 -14.27
N VAL A 495 2.27 25.49 -13.91
CA VAL A 495 3.28 26.51 -14.13
C VAL A 495 3.59 26.69 -15.63
N GLU A 496 3.72 25.59 -16.38
CA GLU A 496 3.92 25.62 -17.83
C GLU A 496 2.76 26.34 -18.55
N HIS A 497 1.50 26.08 -18.16
CA HIS A 497 0.33 26.73 -18.75
C HIS A 497 0.14 28.20 -18.33
N ALA A 498 0.75 28.62 -17.23
CA ALA A 498 0.73 30.03 -16.80
C ALA A 498 1.80 30.87 -17.51
N ALA A 499 2.81 30.23 -18.11
CA ALA A 499 3.90 30.90 -18.86
C ALA A 499 3.59 31.07 -20.36
N LEU A 500 2.49 30.49 -20.86
CA LEU A 500 1.96 30.67 -22.23
C LEU A 500 0.82 31.67 -22.24
#